data_9845d4e25ba08c962cd3247724a154f3
#
_entry.id   9845d4e25ba08c962cd3247724a154f3
#
_cell.length_a   1.000
_cell.length_b   1.000
_cell.length_c   1.000
_cell.angle_alpha   90.00
_cell.angle_beta   90.00
_cell.angle_gamma   90.00
#
_symmetry.space_group_name_H-M   'P 1'
#
loop_
_entity.id
_entity.type
_entity.pdbx_description
1 polymer ?
#
loop_
_entity_poly.entity_id
_entity_poly.type
_entity_poly.pdbx_seq_one_letter_code
_entity_poly.pdbx_strand_id
1 'polypeptide(L)'
;MKKRTISLLVAAAITAGCLAGCGGGTTGTTTAAGAGGTEGTQADAGSPQDSDSGKDSLVIAMASDILSMDPYKYDEGPTNQVMLHIYEAMLMQDADMKFQPCLAESWETSDDGLTWTFHLRKGVKFHDGEEMDSADVLASIKTAMNPDSPSAFSGYTSTFSKVEAPDAYTITITTETPNPLMLFHVAQIYVLKQENVEGKTEEEISDVVVGTGRYKFVEQVKEDHLDLTANEDYWGEVPEIKNVRFRPITNEATRTATMLTGEVDFTIDISVRDIDRLEGTDGISVLKQQGLREIYLNLDSREDSPLFPGQKNPMSDPKVR
;
A
#
# COMPACT_ATOMS: atom_id res chain seq x y z
N MET A 1 45.34 20.25 20.32
CA MET A 1 45.31 21.21 21.46
C MET A 1 44.09 22.13 21.32
N LYS A 2 43.40 22.32 22.41
CA LYS A 2 42.24 23.15 22.76
C LYS A 2 40.88 22.47 22.70
N LYS A 3 40.56 21.89 23.83
CA LYS A 3 39.23 21.61 24.35
C LYS A 3 38.52 22.93 24.65
N ARG A 4 37.21 23.00 24.38
CA ARG A 4 36.30 23.92 25.08
C ARG A 4 35.01 23.19 25.44
N THR A 5 34.96 22.87 26.71
CA THR A 5 33.80 22.57 27.55
C THR A 5 33.02 23.86 27.79
N ILE A 6 31.70 23.83 27.67
CA ILE A 6 30.80 24.78 28.31
C ILE A 6 29.60 24.04 28.88
N SER A 7 29.41 24.31 30.14
CA SER A 7 28.62 23.76 31.21
C SER A 7 27.09 23.89 31.05
N LEU A 8 26.45 22.96 31.78
CA LEU A 8 25.06 22.94 32.25
C LEU A 8 24.61 24.25 32.91
N LEU A 9 23.33 24.55 32.76
CA LEU A 9 22.55 25.20 33.81
C LEU A 9 21.14 24.60 33.84
N VAL A 10 20.87 23.94 34.98
CA VAL A 10 19.61 23.41 35.47
C VAL A 10 18.84 24.58 36.10
N ALA A 11 17.56 24.69 35.83
CA ALA A 11 16.64 25.42 36.72
C ALA A 11 15.33 24.65 36.85
N ALA A 12 15.18 24.01 37.97
CA ALA A 12 13.94 23.45 38.52
C ALA A 12 13.11 24.56 39.15
N ALA A 13 11.82 24.57 38.88
CA ALA A 13 10.84 25.28 39.69
C ALA A 13 9.65 24.39 39.97
N ILE A 14 9.62 23.91 41.19
CA ILE A 14 8.50 23.22 41.88
C ILE A 14 7.63 24.33 42.49
N THR A 15 6.32 24.27 42.27
CA THR A 15 5.35 24.83 43.24
C THR A 15 4.16 23.92 43.42
N ALA A 16 4.05 23.46 44.62
CA ALA A 16 2.94 22.73 45.21
C ALA A 16 1.88 23.71 45.75
N GLY A 17 0.65 23.24 45.82
CA GLY A 17 -0.44 23.93 46.55
C GLY A 17 -1.70 23.12 46.34
N CYS A 18 -2.03 22.35 47.21
CA CYS A 18 -2.71 22.32 48.49
C CYS A 18 -4.14 21.88 48.35
N LEU A 19 -4.38 20.77 49.04
CA LEU A 19 -5.63 20.17 49.52
C LEU A 19 -6.47 21.15 50.39
N ALA A 20 -7.77 20.94 50.31
CA ALA A 20 -8.77 20.96 51.41
C ALA A 20 -10.16 20.93 50.78
N GLY A 21 -11.16 20.22 51.23
CA GLY A 21 -11.39 19.58 52.50
C GLY A 21 -12.75 18.86 52.46
N CYS A 22 -12.86 18.01 53.42
CA CYS A 22 -13.91 17.11 53.83
C CYS A 22 -15.25 17.77 54.24
N GLY A 23 -16.27 16.88 54.27
CA GLY A 23 -17.38 16.94 55.24
C GLY A 23 -18.73 16.78 54.53
N GLY A 24 -19.42 15.67 54.65
CA GLY A 24 -20.13 15.20 55.79
C GLY A 24 -21.63 15.33 55.60
N GLY A 25 -22.31 14.27 55.36
CA GLY A 25 -23.42 13.56 55.96
C GLY A 25 -24.78 14.27 56.16
N THR A 26 -25.79 13.54 55.84
CA THR A 26 -26.96 13.09 56.58
C THR A 26 -28.29 13.26 55.87
N THR A 27 -28.91 12.13 55.69
CA THR A 27 -30.35 11.75 55.74
C THR A 27 -31.41 12.82 55.99
N GLY A 28 -32.50 12.72 55.24
CA GLY A 28 -33.76 13.35 55.55
C GLY A 28 -34.87 13.07 54.56
N THR A 29 -35.76 12.22 54.94
CA THR A 29 -37.02 11.77 54.29
C THR A 29 -38.08 12.88 54.32
N THR A 30 -38.95 12.93 53.31
CA THR A 30 -40.43 13.01 53.35
C THR A 30 -41.10 14.06 52.44
N THR A 31 -42.00 13.48 51.66
CA THR A 31 -43.38 13.86 51.27
C THR A 31 -43.70 15.09 50.41
N ALA A 32 -44.23 14.74 49.28
CA ALA A 32 -45.55 15.01 48.68
C ALA A 32 -45.94 16.39 48.14
N ALA A 33 -46.43 16.31 46.93
CA ALA A 33 -47.58 17.04 46.32
C ALA A 33 -47.34 18.38 45.63
N GLY A 34 -47.75 18.44 44.37
CA GLY A 34 -48.15 19.65 43.72
C GLY A 34 -47.95 19.71 42.20
N ALA A 35 -49.00 19.56 41.47
CA ALA A 35 -49.20 19.62 40.03
C ALA A 35 -48.59 20.82 39.32
N GLY A 36 -48.15 20.61 38.06
CA GLY A 36 -47.87 21.68 37.10
C GLY A 36 -47.25 21.11 35.83
N GLY A 37 -48.07 20.87 34.81
CA GLY A 37 -47.63 20.38 33.52
C GLY A 37 -46.78 21.38 32.77
N THR A 38 -45.82 20.88 32.08
CA THR A 38 -45.25 21.48 30.86
C THR A 38 -44.80 20.34 29.97
N GLU A 39 -45.26 20.44 28.71
CA GLU A 39 -45.00 19.53 27.60
C GLU A 39 -43.50 19.31 27.39
N GLY A 40 -43.06 18.13 27.66
CA GLY A 40 -41.71 17.63 27.22
C GLY A 40 -41.85 17.05 25.85
N THR A 41 -41.27 17.70 24.89
CA THR A 41 -41.07 17.22 23.52
C THR A 41 -40.35 15.87 23.58
N GLN A 42 -41.07 14.82 23.23
CA GLN A 42 -40.51 13.52 22.96
C GLN A 42 -39.59 13.66 21.73
N ALA A 43 -38.32 13.54 21.93
CA ALA A 43 -37.40 13.24 20.83
C ALA A 43 -37.77 11.85 20.29
N ASP A 44 -38.34 11.86 19.13
CA ASP A 44 -38.61 10.70 18.30
C ASP A 44 -37.24 10.00 18.03
N ALA A 45 -37.05 8.85 18.62
CA ALA A 45 -35.96 7.96 18.27
C ALA A 45 -36.31 7.38 16.89
N GLY A 46 -35.93 8.12 15.84
CA GLY A 46 -36.03 7.66 14.48
C GLY A 46 -35.30 6.34 14.36
N SER A 47 -36.04 5.31 13.99
CA SER A 47 -35.51 4.04 13.48
C SER A 47 -34.46 4.33 12.41
N PRO A 48 -33.38 3.54 12.29
CA PRO A 48 -32.48 3.66 11.18
C PRO A 48 -33.29 3.42 9.90
N GLN A 49 -33.51 4.47 9.14
CA GLN A 49 -33.88 4.30 7.74
C GLN A 49 -32.66 3.70 7.06
N ASP A 50 -32.78 2.45 6.61
CA ASP A 50 -31.98 1.89 5.54
C ASP A 50 -32.11 2.80 4.32
N SER A 51 -31.29 3.83 4.25
CA SER A 51 -30.95 4.48 3.01
C SER A 51 -29.78 3.67 2.47
N ASP A 52 -30.06 2.80 1.53
CA ASP A 52 -29.11 2.25 0.56
C ASP A 52 -28.62 3.41 -0.34
N SER A 53 -27.94 4.38 0.27
CA SER A 53 -27.04 5.30 -0.40
C SER A 53 -25.70 4.63 -0.34
N GLY A 54 -25.30 3.99 -1.46
CA GLY A 54 -24.02 3.32 -1.58
C GLY A 54 -22.92 4.18 -0.97
N LYS A 55 -22.11 3.60 -0.08
CA LYS A 55 -20.99 4.28 0.55
C LYS A 55 -20.01 4.68 -0.55
N ASP A 56 -19.76 5.96 -0.73
CA ASP A 56 -18.86 6.51 -1.75
C ASP A 56 -17.41 6.63 -1.30
N SER A 57 -17.12 6.24 -0.06
CA SER A 57 -15.80 6.30 0.54
C SER A 57 -15.45 5.01 1.26
N LEU A 58 -14.16 4.63 1.22
CA LEU A 58 -13.63 3.43 1.83
C LEU A 58 -12.41 3.77 2.68
N VAL A 59 -12.34 3.23 3.91
CA VAL A 59 -11.19 3.32 4.81
C VAL A 59 -10.51 1.96 4.90
N ILE A 60 -9.25 1.89 4.49
CA ILE A 60 -8.45 0.66 4.46
C ILE A 60 -7.35 0.74 5.53
N ALA A 61 -7.33 -0.22 6.46
CA ALA A 61 -6.24 -0.32 7.42
C ALA A 61 -5.09 -1.15 6.83
N MET A 62 -3.87 -0.62 6.94
CA MET A 62 -2.62 -1.28 6.52
C MET A 62 -1.75 -1.65 7.71
N ALA A 63 -0.91 -2.67 7.56
CA ALA A 63 0.00 -3.12 8.61
C ALA A 63 1.17 -2.16 8.89
N SER A 64 1.54 -1.34 7.91
CA SER A 64 2.53 -0.25 8.04
C SER A 64 2.19 0.89 7.11
N ASP A 65 2.83 2.04 7.30
CA ASP A 65 2.84 3.11 6.31
C ASP A 65 3.63 2.70 5.07
N ILE A 66 3.38 3.36 3.95
CA ILE A 66 4.18 3.18 2.74
C ILE A 66 5.55 3.83 2.90
N LEU A 67 6.55 3.25 2.27
CA LEU A 67 7.94 3.71 2.39
C LEU A 67 8.30 4.82 1.40
N SER A 68 7.66 4.86 0.24
CA SER A 68 7.93 5.83 -0.83
C SER A 68 6.73 5.95 -1.77
N MET A 69 6.59 7.11 -2.42
CA MET A 69 5.70 7.30 -3.57
C MET A 69 6.38 6.98 -4.91
N ASP A 70 7.69 6.74 -4.92
CA ASP A 70 8.37 6.14 -6.07
C ASP A 70 8.05 4.64 -6.12
N PRO A 71 7.29 4.17 -7.15
CA PRO A 71 6.86 2.78 -7.23
C PRO A 71 7.99 1.79 -7.51
N TYR A 72 9.20 2.27 -7.88
CA TYR A 72 10.35 1.41 -8.16
C TYR A 72 11.32 1.26 -7.01
N LYS A 73 11.17 2.06 -5.96
CA LYS A 73 12.14 2.11 -4.86
C LYS A 73 12.04 0.90 -3.93
N TYR A 74 10.83 0.46 -3.61
CA TYR A 74 10.58 -0.65 -2.69
C TYR A 74 9.58 -1.63 -3.29
N ASP A 75 9.93 -2.92 -3.24
CA ASP A 75 9.02 -4.02 -3.56
C ASP A 75 8.55 -4.68 -2.25
N GLU A 76 7.58 -4.04 -1.60
CA GLU A 76 7.02 -4.51 -0.33
C GLU A 76 5.50 -4.32 -0.27
N GLY A 77 4.84 -5.15 0.55
CA GLY A 77 3.38 -5.31 0.54
C GLY A 77 2.60 -4.00 0.69
N PRO A 78 2.78 -3.21 1.77
CA PRO A 78 2.00 -1.99 1.98
C PRO A 78 2.16 -0.94 0.89
N THR A 79 3.39 -0.69 0.40
CA THR A 79 3.62 0.22 -0.73
C THR A 79 2.92 -0.29 -1.99
N ASN A 80 3.10 -1.59 -2.34
CA ASN A 80 2.47 -2.16 -3.53
C ASN A 80 0.93 -2.11 -3.48
N GLN A 81 0.32 -2.26 -2.28
CA GLN A 81 -1.13 -2.12 -2.11
C GLN A 81 -1.67 -0.75 -2.53
N VAL A 82 -0.92 0.30 -2.29
CA VAL A 82 -1.29 1.66 -2.72
C VAL A 82 -0.97 1.87 -4.19
N MET A 83 0.24 1.49 -4.62
CA MET A 83 0.74 1.74 -5.97
C MET A 83 -0.14 1.13 -7.06
N LEU A 84 -0.71 -0.06 -6.85
CA LEU A 84 -1.59 -0.73 -7.81
C LEU A 84 -2.92 -0.01 -8.09
N HIS A 85 -3.28 0.98 -7.27
CA HIS A 85 -4.46 1.82 -7.52
C HIS A 85 -4.13 3.07 -8.35
N ILE A 86 -2.87 3.52 -8.29
CA ILE A 86 -2.37 4.75 -8.92
C ILE A 86 -1.73 4.43 -10.27
N TYR A 87 -0.93 3.36 -10.32
CA TYR A 87 -0.15 2.96 -11.49
C TYR A 87 -0.65 1.62 -12.03
N GLU A 88 -0.44 1.42 -13.30
CA GLU A 88 -0.75 0.16 -13.99
C GLU A 88 0.48 -0.35 -14.73
N ALA A 89 0.52 -1.66 -14.97
CA ALA A 89 1.53 -2.31 -15.78
C ALA A 89 0.94 -2.69 -17.15
N MET A 90 1.77 -3.19 -18.08
CA MET A 90 1.28 -3.68 -19.36
C MET A 90 0.26 -4.81 -19.21
N LEU A 91 0.42 -5.66 -18.19
CA LEU A 91 -0.46 -6.77 -17.89
C LEU A 91 -0.85 -6.73 -16.41
N MET A 92 -1.98 -7.32 -16.08
CA MET A 92 -2.38 -7.60 -14.70
C MET A 92 -2.52 -9.10 -14.48
N GLN A 93 -2.44 -9.53 -13.22
CA GLN A 93 -2.70 -10.91 -12.84
C GLN A 93 -4.02 -10.98 -12.06
N ASP A 94 -4.92 -11.88 -12.47
CA ASP A 94 -6.19 -12.07 -11.79
C ASP A 94 -6.07 -12.98 -10.55
N ALA A 95 -7.17 -13.17 -9.83
CA ALA A 95 -7.23 -13.99 -8.62
C ALA A 95 -6.91 -15.49 -8.88
N ASP A 96 -7.04 -15.96 -10.11
CA ASP A 96 -6.66 -17.30 -10.56
C ASP A 96 -5.21 -17.37 -11.04
N MET A 97 -4.44 -16.29 -10.86
CA MET A 97 -3.05 -16.13 -11.30
C MET A 97 -2.84 -16.15 -12.82
N LYS A 98 -3.89 -15.88 -13.58
CA LYS A 98 -3.81 -15.75 -15.03
C LYS A 98 -3.50 -14.32 -15.43
N PHE A 99 -2.68 -14.16 -16.47
CA PHE A 99 -2.37 -12.85 -17.02
C PHE A 99 -3.51 -12.34 -17.88
N GLN A 100 -3.93 -11.12 -17.61
CA GLN A 100 -4.99 -10.41 -18.30
C GLN A 100 -4.44 -9.15 -18.97
N PRO A 101 -5.01 -8.73 -20.11
CA PRO A 101 -4.70 -7.44 -20.71
C PRO A 101 -4.94 -6.27 -19.72
N CYS A 102 -3.98 -5.31 -19.67
CA CYS A 102 -4.13 -4.05 -18.98
C CYS A 102 -3.74 -2.91 -19.92
N LEU A 103 -2.59 -2.27 -19.77
CA LEU A 103 -2.10 -1.24 -20.71
C LEU A 103 -1.68 -1.84 -22.07
N ALA A 104 -1.32 -3.12 -22.13
CA ALA A 104 -1.25 -3.87 -23.36
C ALA A 104 -2.55 -4.65 -23.58
N GLU A 105 -3.16 -4.53 -24.76
CA GLU A 105 -4.38 -5.25 -25.14
C GLU A 105 -4.11 -6.65 -25.66
N SER A 106 -2.90 -6.92 -26.15
CA SER A 106 -2.46 -8.23 -26.64
C SER A 106 -0.93 -8.34 -26.65
N TRP A 107 -0.45 -9.57 -26.76
CA TRP A 107 0.98 -9.87 -26.89
C TRP A 107 1.19 -11.16 -27.66
N GLU A 108 2.37 -11.28 -28.24
CA GLU A 108 2.83 -12.47 -28.96
C GLU A 108 4.32 -12.70 -28.69
N THR A 109 4.77 -13.92 -28.94
CA THR A 109 6.18 -14.29 -28.87
C THR A 109 6.65 -14.88 -30.18
N SER A 110 7.92 -14.64 -30.54
CA SER A 110 8.55 -15.25 -31.71
C SER A 110 8.66 -16.77 -31.56
N ASP A 111 8.81 -17.47 -32.72
CA ASP A 111 8.90 -18.94 -32.76
C ASP A 111 10.06 -19.51 -31.93
N ASP A 112 11.14 -18.74 -31.76
CA ASP A 112 12.30 -19.11 -30.93
C ASP A 112 12.11 -18.77 -29.44
N GLY A 113 11.03 -18.09 -29.09
CA GLY A 113 10.70 -17.69 -27.72
C GLY A 113 11.60 -16.58 -27.16
N LEU A 114 12.38 -15.89 -28.00
CA LEU A 114 13.35 -14.88 -27.55
C LEU A 114 12.80 -13.46 -27.58
N THR A 115 11.88 -13.15 -28.49
CA THR A 115 11.32 -11.82 -28.66
C THR A 115 9.83 -11.82 -28.34
N TRP A 116 9.43 -10.95 -27.43
CA TRP A 116 8.05 -10.70 -27.06
C TRP A 116 7.61 -9.34 -27.60
N THR A 117 6.44 -9.30 -28.22
CA THR A 117 5.84 -8.08 -28.76
C THR A 117 4.55 -7.81 -27.99
N PHE A 118 4.43 -6.60 -27.42
CA PHE A 118 3.26 -6.15 -26.68
C PHE A 118 2.60 -5.00 -27.47
N HIS A 119 1.29 -5.12 -27.73
CA HIS A 119 0.50 -4.10 -28.39
C HIS A 119 -0.24 -3.27 -27.35
N LEU A 120 0.09 -1.98 -27.27
CA LEU A 120 -0.43 -1.08 -26.26
C LEU A 120 -1.83 -0.59 -26.63
N ARG A 121 -2.63 -0.37 -25.59
CA ARG A 121 -3.96 0.21 -25.69
C ARG A 121 -3.86 1.69 -26.08
N LYS A 122 -4.69 2.11 -27.02
CA LYS A 122 -4.78 3.52 -27.46
C LYS A 122 -5.75 4.31 -26.59
N GLY A 123 -5.50 5.61 -26.45
CA GLY A 123 -6.38 6.53 -25.72
C GLY A 123 -6.34 6.37 -24.20
N VAL A 124 -5.39 5.63 -23.66
CA VAL A 124 -5.11 5.61 -22.22
C VAL A 124 -4.51 6.94 -21.84
N LYS A 125 -5.04 7.55 -20.76
CA LYS A 125 -4.54 8.84 -20.26
C LYS A 125 -3.95 8.69 -18.88
N PHE A 126 -2.87 9.41 -18.65
CA PHE A 126 -2.38 9.68 -17.32
C PHE A 126 -3.34 10.57 -16.53
N HIS A 127 -3.18 10.65 -15.21
CA HIS A 127 -4.01 11.44 -14.31
C HIS A 127 -4.04 12.95 -14.62
N ASP A 128 -3.03 13.45 -15.31
CA ASP A 128 -2.92 14.84 -15.78
C ASP A 128 -3.59 15.07 -17.15
N GLY A 129 -4.08 14.01 -17.80
CA GLY A 129 -4.83 14.06 -19.05
C GLY A 129 -4.00 13.84 -20.31
N GLU A 130 -2.68 13.68 -20.21
CA GLU A 130 -1.81 13.33 -21.35
C GLU A 130 -1.98 11.87 -21.74
N GLU A 131 -1.91 11.57 -23.04
CA GLU A 131 -2.06 10.22 -23.58
C GLU A 131 -0.76 9.43 -23.41
N MET A 132 -0.86 8.21 -22.92
CA MET A 132 0.24 7.25 -22.77
C MET A 132 0.62 6.68 -24.15
N ASP A 133 1.92 6.57 -24.39
CA ASP A 133 2.46 5.87 -25.54
C ASP A 133 3.61 4.92 -25.18
N SER A 134 4.24 4.34 -26.20
CA SER A 134 5.33 3.40 -26.03
C SER A 134 6.62 4.04 -25.47
N ALA A 135 6.79 5.35 -25.57
CA ALA A 135 7.96 6.02 -25.01
C ALA A 135 7.91 6.00 -23.47
N ASP A 136 6.70 6.14 -22.88
CA ASP A 136 6.47 6.04 -21.44
C ASP A 136 6.80 4.63 -20.92
N VAL A 137 6.30 3.60 -21.62
CA VAL A 137 6.57 2.20 -21.28
C VAL A 137 8.06 1.89 -21.39
N LEU A 138 8.71 2.35 -22.46
CA LEU A 138 10.15 2.16 -22.68
C LEU A 138 10.98 2.86 -21.59
N ALA A 139 10.65 4.10 -21.23
CA ALA A 139 11.33 4.84 -20.17
C ALA A 139 11.16 4.14 -18.82
N SER A 140 9.96 3.66 -18.52
CA SER A 140 9.63 2.92 -17.30
C SER A 140 10.46 1.64 -17.15
N ILE A 141 10.50 0.82 -18.22
CA ILE A 141 11.32 -0.40 -18.22
C ILE A 141 12.81 -0.07 -18.09
N LYS A 142 13.31 0.95 -18.79
CA LYS A 142 14.72 1.38 -18.68
C LYS A 142 15.07 1.88 -17.28
N THR A 143 14.14 2.55 -16.60
CA THR A 143 14.33 2.97 -15.21
C THR A 143 14.48 1.75 -14.29
N ALA A 144 13.62 0.74 -14.45
CA ALA A 144 13.74 -0.51 -13.70
C ALA A 144 15.03 -1.31 -14.03
N MET A 145 15.56 -1.17 -15.24
CA MET A 145 16.82 -1.80 -15.69
C MET A 145 18.08 -1.05 -15.30
N ASN A 146 17.99 0.17 -14.77
CA ASN A 146 19.14 1.06 -14.58
C ASN A 146 20.17 0.47 -13.58
N PRO A 147 21.39 0.12 -14.00
CA PRO A 147 22.40 -0.44 -13.09
C PRO A 147 23.02 0.61 -12.17
N ASP A 148 22.97 1.90 -12.52
CA ASP A 148 23.57 3.01 -11.76
C ASP A 148 22.65 3.47 -10.62
N SER A 149 21.34 3.17 -10.73
CA SER A 149 20.34 3.37 -9.68
C SER A 149 19.47 2.12 -9.58
N PRO A 150 19.95 1.07 -8.88
CA PRO A 150 19.25 -0.22 -8.87
C PRO A 150 17.87 -0.08 -8.22
N SER A 151 16.84 -0.30 -9.02
CA SER A 151 15.46 -0.44 -8.56
C SER A 151 15.29 -1.75 -7.79
N ALA A 152 14.37 -1.77 -6.82
CA ALA A 152 13.91 -3.02 -6.21
C ALA A 152 13.31 -3.99 -7.26
N PHE A 153 12.87 -3.46 -8.40
CA PHE A 153 12.29 -4.19 -9.54
C PHE A 153 13.33 -4.67 -10.58
N SER A 154 14.62 -4.37 -10.40
CA SER A 154 15.69 -4.76 -11.34
C SER A 154 15.79 -6.29 -11.55
N GLY A 155 15.38 -7.08 -10.57
CA GLY A 155 15.28 -8.54 -10.69
C GLY A 155 14.32 -8.99 -11.79
N TYR A 156 13.22 -8.28 -12.01
CA TYR A 156 12.22 -8.61 -13.03
C TYR A 156 12.72 -8.29 -14.45
N THR A 157 13.64 -7.34 -14.60
CA THR A 157 14.22 -6.95 -15.90
C THR A 157 15.56 -7.60 -16.20
N SER A 158 16.13 -8.37 -15.29
CA SER A 158 17.48 -8.93 -15.35
C SER A 158 17.77 -9.81 -16.57
N THR A 159 16.72 -10.35 -17.20
CA THR A 159 16.83 -11.19 -18.42
C THR A 159 16.60 -10.40 -19.71
N PHE A 160 16.24 -9.10 -19.62
CA PHE A 160 15.96 -8.27 -20.80
C PHE A 160 17.28 -7.82 -21.40
N SER A 161 17.60 -8.30 -22.61
CA SER A 161 18.82 -7.90 -23.34
C SER A 161 18.58 -6.66 -24.20
N LYS A 162 17.33 -6.47 -24.69
CA LYS A 162 16.95 -5.33 -25.51
C LYS A 162 15.49 -4.99 -25.32
N VAL A 163 15.17 -3.71 -25.24
CA VAL A 163 13.79 -3.19 -25.20
C VAL A 163 13.67 -2.07 -26.21
N GLU A 164 12.69 -2.13 -27.10
CA GLU A 164 12.45 -1.17 -28.18
C GLU A 164 10.99 -0.78 -28.27
N ALA A 165 10.75 0.44 -28.77
CA ALA A 165 9.46 0.98 -29.14
C ALA A 165 9.47 1.26 -30.65
N PRO A 166 9.11 0.28 -31.51
CA PRO A 166 9.17 0.45 -32.95
C PRO A 166 8.15 1.45 -33.51
N ASP A 167 7.06 1.66 -32.78
CA ASP A 167 6.04 2.66 -33.04
C ASP A 167 5.38 3.10 -31.74
N ALA A 168 4.45 4.06 -31.78
CA ALA A 168 3.83 4.67 -30.61
C ALA A 168 3.01 3.69 -29.72
N TYR A 169 2.68 2.50 -30.21
CA TYR A 169 1.82 1.56 -29.48
C TYR A 169 2.35 0.13 -29.49
N THR A 170 3.63 -0.04 -29.73
CA THR A 170 4.27 -1.36 -29.73
C THR A 170 5.55 -1.32 -28.88
N ILE A 171 5.68 -2.32 -27.99
CA ILE A 171 6.91 -2.59 -27.23
C ILE A 171 7.42 -3.97 -27.60
N THR A 172 8.71 -4.08 -27.89
CA THR A 172 9.39 -5.36 -28.06
C THR A 172 10.43 -5.56 -26.98
N ILE A 173 10.46 -6.76 -26.40
CA ILE A 173 11.43 -7.16 -25.38
C ILE A 173 12.14 -8.42 -25.88
N THR A 174 13.47 -8.37 -25.99
CA THR A 174 14.31 -9.49 -26.41
C THR A 174 15.11 -10.01 -25.21
N THR A 175 15.26 -11.31 -25.12
CA THR A 175 16.06 -12.02 -24.12
C THR A 175 17.12 -12.89 -24.79
N GLU A 176 18.22 -13.22 -24.11
CA GLU A 176 19.24 -14.11 -24.65
C GLU A 176 18.82 -15.58 -24.64
N THR A 177 17.91 -15.95 -23.78
CA THR A 177 17.32 -17.28 -23.65
C THR A 177 15.81 -17.17 -23.45
N PRO A 178 15.02 -18.19 -23.86
CA PRO A 178 13.58 -18.16 -23.64
C PRO A 178 13.23 -17.92 -22.18
N ASN A 179 12.36 -16.92 -21.93
CA ASN A 179 11.95 -16.55 -20.58
C ASN A 179 10.46 -16.93 -20.33
N PRO A 180 10.18 -18.07 -19.68
CA PRO A 180 8.79 -18.47 -19.37
C PRO A 180 8.08 -17.57 -18.36
N LEU A 181 8.83 -16.71 -17.64
CA LEU A 181 8.29 -15.77 -16.67
C LEU A 181 8.08 -14.36 -17.25
N MET A 182 8.23 -14.17 -18.55
CA MET A 182 8.13 -12.84 -19.18
C MET A 182 6.84 -12.12 -18.82
N LEU A 183 5.69 -12.77 -18.89
CA LEU A 183 4.40 -12.15 -18.55
C LEU A 183 4.33 -11.74 -17.07
N PHE A 184 4.88 -12.57 -16.19
CA PHE A 184 5.00 -12.22 -14.77
C PHE A 184 5.90 -11.00 -14.57
N HIS A 185 7.05 -10.96 -15.23
CA HIS A 185 8.01 -9.86 -15.11
C HIS A 185 7.40 -8.53 -15.57
N VAL A 186 6.78 -8.50 -16.75
CA VAL A 186 6.18 -7.26 -17.27
C VAL A 186 4.94 -6.81 -16.48
N ALA A 187 4.23 -7.74 -15.83
CA ALA A 187 3.12 -7.42 -14.95
C ALA A 187 3.55 -6.76 -13.63
N GLN A 188 4.85 -6.79 -13.29
CA GLN A 188 5.38 -6.09 -12.11
C GLN A 188 5.88 -4.67 -12.43
N ILE A 189 6.09 -4.32 -13.72
CA ILE A 189 6.66 -3.03 -14.10
C ILE A 189 5.54 -2.02 -14.31
N TYR A 190 5.38 -1.09 -13.39
CA TYR A 190 4.44 0.02 -13.52
C TYR A 190 4.85 0.97 -14.63
N VAL A 191 3.89 1.56 -15.33
CA VAL A 191 4.13 2.55 -16.38
C VAL A 191 3.97 3.96 -15.81
N LEU A 192 5.04 4.76 -15.94
CA LEU A 192 5.11 6.16 -15.56
C LEU A 192 5.37 7.01 -16.80
N LYS A 193 5.03 8.29 -16.76
CA LYS A 193 5.36 9.22 -17.85
C LYS A 193 6.88 9.30 -18.04
N GLN A 194 7.32 9.29 -19.29
CA GLN A 194 8.74 9.40 -19.65
C GLN A 194 9.40 10.62 -18.96
N GLU A 195 8.77 11.78 -19.02
CA GLU A 195 9.30 13.01 -18.42
C GLU A 195 9.44 12.98 -16.90
N ASN A 196 8.69 12.10 -16.23
CA ASN A 196 8.71 11.94 -14.77
C ASN A 196 9.77 10.94 -14.30
N VAL A 197 10.38 10.16 -15.19
CA VAL A 197 11.35 9.11 -14.82
C VAL A 197 12.69 9.24 -15.54
N GLU A 198 12.73 9.69 -16.78
CA GLU A 198 13.96 9.74 -17.56
C GLU A 198 14.93 10.79 -17.01
N GLY A 199 16.10 10.34 -16.53
CA GLY A 199 17.11 11.22 -15.94
C GLY A 199 16.73 11.80 -14.57
N LYS A 200 15.69 11.29 -13.92
CA LYS A 200 15.22 11.75 -12.61
C LYS A 200 15.88 10.96 -11.48
N THR A 201 16.00 11.62 -10.35
CA THR A 201 16.36 11.00 -9.07
C THR A 201 15.13 10.33 -8.43
N GLU A 202 15.35 9.42 -7.48
CA GLU A 202 14.28 8.80 -6.70
C GLU A 202 13.37 9.81 -5.99
N GLU A 203 13.95 10.94 -5.50
CA GLU A 203 13.20 12.00 -4.85
C GLU A 203 12.28 12.72 -5.86
N GLU A 204 12.81 13.07 -7.04
CA GLU A 204 12.03 13.70 -8.11
C GLU A 204 10.90 12.79 -8.63
N ILE A 205 11.12 11.47 -8.71
CA ILE A 205 10.08 10.51 -9.09
C ILE A 205 9.00 10.44 -8.00
N SER A 206 9.41 10.41 -6.72
CA SER A 206 8.49 10.35 -5.58
C SER A 206 7.62 11.60 -5.43
N ASP A 207 8.09 12.76 -5.90
CA ASP A 207 7.36 14.04 -5.80
C ASP A 207 6.25 14.18 -6.85
N VAL A 208 6.26 13.36 -7.91
CA VAL A 208 5.29 13.44 -9.01
C VAL A 208 4.48 12.16 -9.12
N VAL A 209 3.32 12.14 -8.47
CA VAL A 209 2.44 10.97 -8.39
C VAL A 209 1.39 11.04 -9.49
N VAL A 210 1.76 10.63 -10.70
CA VAL A 210 0.92 10.65 -11.91
C VAL A 210 1.01 9.30 -12.60
N GLY A 211 -0.05 8.51 -12.50
CA GLY A 211 -0.20 7.20 -13.14
C GLY A 211 -1.39 7.16 -14.10
N THR A 212 -1.71 5.96 -14.59
CA THR A 212 -2.88 5.70 -15.45
C THR A 212 -4.03 5.05 -14.70
N GLY A 213 -3.85 4.78 -13.41
CA GLY A 213 -4.72 3.93 -12.59
C GLY A 213 -6.10 4.50 -12.31
N ARG A 214 -6.92 3.66 -11.69
CA ARG A 214 -8.31 3.95 -11.34
C ARG A 214 -8.48 5.07 -10.33
N TYR A 215 -7.43 5.36 -9.53
CA TYR A 215 -7.44 6.39 -8.49
C TYR A 215 -6.27 7.35 -8.65
N LYS A 216 -6.53 8.61 -8.37
CA LYS A 216 -5.56 9.70 -8.33
C LYS A 216 -5.12 9.94 -6.90
N PHE A 217 -3.83 10.21 -6.71
CA PHE A 217 -3.28 10.62 -5.43
C PHE A 217 -3.82 12.01 -5.04
N VAL A 218 -4.17 12.17 -3.76
CA VAL A 218 -4.63 13.44 -3.18
C VAL A 218 -3.59 13.98 -2.22
N GLU A 219 -3.32 13.23 -1.14
CA GLU A 219 -2.32 13.62 -0.14
C GLU A 219 -1.82 12.40 0.65
N GLN A 220 -0.66 12.57 1.26
CA GLN A 220 -0.13 11.67 2.28
C GLN A 220 0.28 12.47 3.52
N VAL A 221 -0.24 12.09 4.67
CA VAL A 221 0.23 12.51 5.99
C VAL A 221 0.89 11.30 6.64
N LYS A 222 2.23 11.32 6.71
CA LYS A 222 3.02 10.19 7.24
C LYS A 222 2.52 9.75 8.60
N GLU A 223 2.45 8.43 8.80
CA GLU A 223 1.97 7.77 10.02
C GLU A 223 0.48 8.03 10.36
N ASP A 224 -0.27 8.74 9.51
CA ASP A 224 -1.68 9.03 9.73
C ASP A 224 -2.56 8.48 8.59
N HIS A 225 -2.40 8.99 7.37
CA HIS A 225 -3.19 8.51 6.22
C HIS A 225 -2.59 8.84 4.86
N LEU A 226 -3.10 8.13 3.86
CA LEU A 226 -2.92 8.45 2.44
C LEU A 226 -4.30 8.43 1.77
N ASP A 227 -4.63 9.50 1.05
CA ASP A 227 -5.91 9.67 0.39
C ASP A 227 -5.79 9.57 -1.13
N LEU A 228 -6.74 8.84 -1.70
CA LEU A 228 -6.93 8.71 -3.14
C LEU A 228 -8.37 9.14 -3.50
N THR A 229 -8.54 9.66 -4.71
CA THR A 229 -9.85 9.94 -5.31
C THR A 229 -10.01 9.21 -6.64
N ALA A 230 -11.23 8.84 -7.00
CA ALA A 230 -11.51 8.15 -8.26
C ALA A 230 -11.04 8.97 -9.47
N ASN A 231 -10.45 8.29 -10.45
CA ASN A 231 -10.13 8.87 -11.76
C ASN A 231 -11.38 8.80 -12.64
N GLU A 232 -12.11 9.91 -12.75
CA GLU A 232 -13.34 9.99 -13.56
C GLU A 232 -13.05 9.84 -15.08
N ASP A 233 -11.80 10.07 -15.51
CA ASP A 233 -11.35 9.89 -16.89
C ASP A 233 -10.65 8.54 -17.13
N TYR A 234 -10.86 7.58 -16.23
CA TYR A 234 -10.24 6.27 -16.34
C TYR A 234 -10.66 5.56 -17.64
N TRP A 235 -9.70 4.96 -18.33
CA TRP A 235 -9.90 4.29 -19.61
C TRP A 235 -10.78 3.01 -19.55
N GLY A 236 -10.92 2.43 -18.37
CA GLY A 236 -11.75 1.26 -18.10
C GLY A 236 -13.03 1.64 -17.34
N GLU A 237 -13.47 0.77 -16.45
CA GLU A 237 -14.64 1.03 -15.61
C GLU A 237 -14.28 1.98 -14.45
N VAL A 238 -14.94 3.12 -14.40
CA VAL A 238 -14.75 4.12 -13.34
C VAL A 238 -15.22 3.55 -12.01
N PRO A 239 -14.41 3.66 -10.92
CA PRO A 239 -14.80 3.14 -9.62
C PRO A 239 -16.08 3.75 -9.07
N GLU A 240 -16.94 2.92 -8.48
CA GLU A 240 -18.12 3.38 -7.74
C GLU A 240 -17.71 4.10 -6.45
N ILE A 241 -16.71 3.56 -5.75
CA ILE A 241 -16.13 4.21 -4.57
C ILE A 241 -15.30 5.41 -5.01
N LYS A 242 -15.68 6.60 -4.56
CA LYS A 242 -15.08 7.86 -5.02
C LYS A 242 -13.83 8.24 -4.23
N ASN A 243 -13.77 7.90 -2.96
CA ASN A 243 -12.66 8.26 -2.08
C ASN A 243 -12.15 7.03 -1.34
N VAL A 244 -10.84 6.85 -1.31
CA VAL A 244 -10.18 5.78 -0.57
C VAL A 244 -9.14 6.37 0.35
N ARG A 245 -9.23 6.05 1.63
CA ARG A 245 -8.26 6.42 2.66
C ARG A 245 -7.52 5.19 3.16
N PHE A 246 -6.21 5.17 3.02
CA PHE A 246 -5.35 4.18 3.64
C PHE A 246 -4.86 4.70 4.99
N ARG A 247 -4.99 3.89 6.05
CA ARG A 247 -4.54 4.22 7.40
C ARG A 247 -3.54 3.18 7.89
N PRO A 248 -2.29 3.57 8.22
CA PRO A 248 -1.34 2.66 8.84
C PRO A 248 -1.73 2.39 10.28
N ILE A 249 -2.08 1.14 10.60
CA ILE A 249 -2.39 0.66 11.94
C ILE A 249 -1.49 -0.55 12.21
N THR A 250 -0.31 -0.31 12.76
CA THR A 250 0.75 -1.32 12.90
C THR A 250 0.40 -2.44 13.86
N ASN A 251 -0.39 -2.14 14.90
CA ASN A 251 -0.81 -3.15 15.87
C ASN A 251 -1.98 -3.99 15.33
N GLU A 252 -1.79 -5.29 15.22
CA GLU A 252 -2.75 -6.26 14.68
C GLU A 252 -4.07 -6.28 15.47
N ALA A 253 -4.01 -6.28 16.80
CA ALA A 253 -5.21 -6.29 17.64
C ALA A 253 -6.01 -4.98 17.51
N THR A 254 -5.32 -3.86 17.30
CA THR A 254 -5.97 -2.58 17.00
C THR A 254 -6.65 -2.61 15.63
N ARG A 255 -6.02 -3.17 14.60
CA ARG A 255 -6.66 -3.33 13.27
C ARG A 255 -7.93 -4.16 13.37
N THR A 256 -7.89 -5.30 14.07
CA THR A 256 -9.08 -6.11 14.32
C THR A 256 -10.16 -5.32 15.07
N ALA A 257 -9.79 -4.52 16.08
CA ALA A 257 -10.73 -3.72 16.84
C ALA A 257 -11.39 -2.63 15.99
N THR A 258 -10.63 -1.91 15.15
CA THR A 258 -11.18 -0.86 14.29
C THR A 258 -12.10 -1.42 13.20
N MET A 259 -11.87 -2.65 12.72
CA MET A 259 -12.80 -3.36 11.85
C MET A 259 -14.12 -3.67 12.58
N LEU A 260 -14.05 -4.17 13.83
CA LEU A 260 -15.23 -4.51 14.64
C LEU A 260 -16.08 -3.29 15.04
N THR A 261 -15.45 -2.10 15.15
CA THR A 261 -16.15 -0.84 15.46
C THR A 261 -16.65 -0.11 14.21
N GLY A 262 -16.29 -0.58 12.99
CA GLY A 262 -16.62 0.08 11.75
C GLY A 262 -15.84 1.37 11.46
N GLU A 263 -14.71 1.60 12.16
CA GLU A 263 -13.79 2.70 11.86
C GLU A 263 -13.02 2.48 10.56
N VAL A 264 -12.81 1.23 10.19
CA VAL A 264 -12.23 0.82 8.91
C VAL A 264 -13.16 -0.15 8.21
N ASP A 265 -13.15 -0.13 6.88
CA ASP A 265 -14.02 -0.93 6.04
C ASP A 265 -13.33 -2.17 5.49
N PHE A 266 -12.01 -2.11 5.40
CA PHE A 266 -11.20 -3.19 4.86
C PHE A 266 -9.85 -3.26 5.56
N THR A 267 -9.36 -4.47 5.76
CA THR A 267 -7.98 -4.71 6.22
C THR A 267 -7.48 -6.06 5.72
N ILE A 268 -6.18 -6.17 5.56
CA ILE A 268 -5.47 -7.42 5.33
C ILE A 268 -4.58 -7.73 6.54
N ASP A 269 -3.88 -8.85 6.53
CA ASP A 269 -2.98 -9.28 7.61
C ASP A 269 -3.69 -9.36 8.97
N ILE A 270 -4.83 -10.08 8.99
CA ILE A 270 -5.58 -10.38 10.20
C ILE A 270 -4.96 -11.57 10.91
N SER A 271 -4.90 -11.53 12.26
CA SER A 271 -4.49 -12.67 13.06
C SER A 271 -5.36 -13.89 12.79
N VAL A 272 -4.72 -15.04 12.57
CA VAL A 272 -5.43 -16.32 12.46
C VAL A 272 -6.34 -16.58 13.67
N ARG A 273 -5.97 -16.06 14.85
CA ARG A 273 -6.75 -16.20 16.10
C ARG A 273 -8.05 -15.39 16.11
N ASP A 274 -8.12 -14.34 15.28
CA ASP A 274 -9.29 -13.45 15.21
C ASP A 274 -10.27 -13.84 14.09
N ILE A 275 -9.89 -14.77 13.21
CA ILE A 275 -10.70 -15.16 12.04
C ILE A 275 -12.09 -15.64 12.47
N ASP A 276 -12.17 -16.61 13.39
CA ASP A 276 -13.44 -17.17 13.86
C ASP A 276 -14.35 -16.09 14.49
N ARG A 277 -13.75 -15.14 15.20
CA ARG A 277 -14.47 -14.01 15.79
C ARG A 277 -15.04 -13.09 14.73
N LEU A 278 -14.25 -12.75 13.71
CA LEU A 278 -14.67 -11.88 12.61
C LEU A 278 -15.75 -12.55 11.76
N GLU A 279 -15.60 -13.86 11.41
CA GLU A 279 -16.61 -14.63 10.68
C GLU A 279 -17.94 -14.74 11.45
N GLY A 280 -17.90 -14.72 12.78
CA GLY A 280 -19.08 -14.73 13.65
C GLY A 280 -19.71 -13.37 13.91
N THR A 281 -19.17 -12.28 13.31
CA THR A 281 -19.68 -10.92 13.52
C THR A 281 -20.56 -10.50 12.34
N ASP A 282 -21.78 -10.07 12.61
CA ASP A 282 -22.71 -9.58 11.59
C ASP A 282 -22.12 -8.38 10.84
N GLY A 283 -22.27 -8.38 9.51
CA GLY A 283 -21.78 -7.29 8.65
C GLY A 283 -20.28 -7.38 8.30
N ILE A 284 -19.55 -8.39 8.76
CA ILE A 284 -18.14 -8.61 8.42
C ILE A 284 -18.01 -9.87 7.56
N SER A 285 -17.26 -9.76 6.47
CA SER A 285 -16.90 -10.90 5.62
C SER A 285 -15.40 -11.16 5.68
N VAL A 286 -14.99 -12.40 5.86
CA VAL A 286 -13.57 -12.80 5.83
C VAL A 286 -13.32 -13.56 4.53
N LEU A 287 -12.46 -12.99 3.67
CA LEU A 287 -12.01 -13.63 2.44
C LEU A 287 -10.71 -14.38 2.71
N LYS A 288 -10.68 -15.65 2.33
CA LYS A 288 -9.50 -16.52 2.45
C LYS A 288 -9.01 -16.87 1.05
N GLN A 289 -7.82 -16.45 0.72
CA GLN A 289 -7.17 -16.74 -0.57
C GLN A 289 -5.87 -17.50 -0.32
N GLN A 290 -5.67 -18.60 -1.05
CA GLN A 290 -4.40 -19.30 -1.02
C GLN A 290 -3.36 -18.48 -1.80
N GLY A 291 -2.25 -18.14 -1.13
CA GLY A 291 -1.13 -17.42 -1.74
C GLY A 291 0.03 -18.36 -2.09
N LEU A 292 1.02 -17.82 -2.79
CA LEU A 292 2.29 -18.50 -3.12
C LEU A 292 3.40 -18.21 -2.10
N ARG A 293 3.10 -17.48 -1.02
CA ARG A 293 4.11 -17.12 -0.01
C ARG A 293 4.44 -18.32 0.85
N GLU A 294 5.73 -18.65 0.92
CA GLU A 294 6.28 -19.60 1.87
C GLU A 294 7.09 -18.86 2.93
N ILE A 295 6.92 -19.25 4.19
CA ILE A 295 7.71 -18.72 5.31
C ILE A 295 8.66 -19.81 5.78
N TYR A 296 9.95 -19.54 5.74
CA TYR A 296 10.98 -20.49 6.15
C TYR A 296 12.08 -19.80 6.97
N LEU A 297 12.80 -20.60 7.74
CA LEU A 297 14.01 -20.15 8.45
C LEU A 297 15.22 -20.38 7.54
N ASN A 298 15.88 -19.30 7.18
CA ASN A 298 17.15 -19.39 6.46
C ASN A 298 18.32 -19.36 7.47
N LEU A 299 19.00 -20.49 7.62
CA LEU A 299 20.10 -20.64 8.55
C LEU A 299 21.43 -20.44 7.82
N ASP A 300 22.21 -19.43 8.25
CA ASP A 300 23.57 -19.25 7.74
C ASP A 300 24.48 -20.37 8.30
N SER A 301 24.84 -21.30 7.44
CA SER A 301 25.66 -22.48 7.80
C SER A 301 27.16 -22.32 7.56
N ARG A 302 27.63 -21.15 7.13
CA ARG A 302 29.05 -20.86 6.91
C ARG A 302 29.81 -20.86 8.24
N GLU A 303 31.02 -21.39 8.27
CA GLU A 303 31.86 -21.36 9.49
C GLU A 303 32.26 -19.94 9.89
N ASP A 304 32.56 -19.09 8.88
CA ASP A 304 32.99 -17.70 8.98
C ASP A 304 31.85 -16.71 8.64
N SER A 305 30.72 -16.90 9.27
CA SER A 305 29.55 -15.99 9.04
C SER A 305 29.87 -14.56 9.49
N PRO A 306 29.54 -13.54 8.69
CA PRO A 306 29.68 -12.15 9.08
C PRO A 306 28.78 -11.76 10.28
N LEU A 307 27.77 -12.57 10.61
CA LEU A 307 26.92 -12.39 11.79
C LEU A 307 27.65 -12.74 13.10
N PHE A 308 28.77 -13.49 13.03
CA PHE A 308 29.55 -13.93 14.18
C PHE A 308 31.06 -13.61 13.96
N PRO A 309 31.44 -12.33 13.81
CA PRO A 309 32.82 -11.96 13.48
C PRO A 309 33.80 -12.43 14.58
N GLY A 310 34.81 -13.20 14.18
CA GLY A 310 35.83 -13.72 15.08
C GLY A 310 35.38 -14.86 16.01
N GLN A 311 34.17 -15.40 15.81
CA GLN A 311 33.65 -16.55 16.56
C GLN A 311 33.15 -17.62 15.58
N LYS A 312 33.17 -18.88 16.05
CA LYS A 312 32.58 -19.96 15.26
C LYS A 312 31.04 -19.79 15.22
N ASN A 313 30.48 -19.79 14.02
CA ASN A 313 29.05 -19.77 13.85
C ASN A 313 28.40 -21.05 14.41
N PRO A 314 27.48 -20.96 15.40
CA PRO A 314 26.81 -22.14 15.96
C PRO A 314 26.06 -22.97 14.91
N MET A 315 25.47 -22.29 13.88
CA MET A 315 24.72 -22.94 12.82
C MET A 315 25.60 -23.68 11.81
N SER A 316 26.94 -23.57 11.90
CA SER A 316 27.86 -24.41 11.11
C SER A 316 27.88 -25.87 11.57
N ASP A 317 27.46 -26.15 12.80
CA ASP A 317 27.37 -27.52 13.33
C ASP A 317 26.01 -28.16 12.90
N PRO A 318 26.02 -29.26 12.13
CA PRO A 318 24.81 -29.96 11.73
C PRO A 318 23.91 -30.45 12.88
N LYS A 319 24.48 -30.57 14.11
CA LYS A 319 23.70 -30.96 15.29
C LYS A 319 22.94 -29.80 15.93
N VAL A 320 23.25 -28.55 15.56
CA VAL A 320 22.60 -27.34 16.06
C VAL A 320 21.50 -26.90 15.12
N ARG A 321 21.62 -27.18 13.82
CA ARG A 321 20.63 -26.96 12.78
C ARG A 321 19.49 -27.99 12.83
#